data_2321da7955c57698cd7531df2827dc1a
#
_entry.id   2321da7955c57698cd7531df2827dc1a
#
_cell.length_a   1.000
_cell.length_b   1.000
_cell.length_c   1.000
_cell.angle_alpha   90.00
_cell.angle_beta   90.00
_cell.angle_gamma   90.00
#
_symmetry.space_group_name_H-M   'P 1'
#
loop_
_entity.id
_entity.type
_entity.pdbx_description
1 polymer ?
#
loop_
_entity_poly.entity_id
_entity_poly.type
_entity_poly.pdbx_seq_one_letter_code
_entity_poly.pdbx_strand_id
1 'polypeptide(L)'
;SGWKYKIRRPLSLLLSFVTISVIVYFIARMALPQLIHSMSIIVAASPQLYTDFQTWMQHITETIPMASNQTIIDALSGENIAKYTREWGTKGGTYIVNAMGTVLSWTLNIGLGLIFAVYMLLDKERLMLQGKRILKAYASDEWVNRVSYVTRVAVQTFSNFFVGQFIDALVLGVMVGITLWLFNIEYATTIACVIGLTGLIPLLGIYVGGIIGAVMLLTVSPMDALIYVIILEVLHQIESNFIYPKIVGNSVGLPGLWVFAAVIVGGSLMGVTGMLIGVPLVATCYKLIMTDVDGRLASNEGL
;
A
#
# COMPACT_ATOMS: atom_id res chain seq x y z
N SER A 1 16.02 21.47 -34.36
CA SER A 1 15.89 20.27 -33.44
C SER A 1 14.94 20.49 -32.28
N GLY A 2 14.40 21.67 -32.05
CA GLY A 2 13.49 22.00 -30.94
C GLY A 2 12.07 21.42 -31.05
N TRP A 3 11.62 21.07 -32.26
CA TRP A 3 10.26 20.54 -32.48
C TRP A 3 10.10 19.09 -32.01
N LYS A 4 11.14 18.27 -32.15
CA LYS A 4 11.15 16.88 -31.64
C LYS A 4 11.09 16.82 -30.13
N TYR A 5 11.61 17.82 -29.42
CA TYR A 5 11.57 17.87 -27.93
C TYR A 5 10.19 18.28 -27.41
N LYS A 6 9.46 19.15 -28.11
CA LYS A 6 8.10 19.59 -27.74
C LYS A 6 7.05 18.48 -27.87
N ILE A 7 7.24 17.52 -28.78
CA ILE A 7 6.30 16.42 -29.01
C ILE A 7 6.66 15.19 -28.17
N ARG A 8 7.95 14.93 -27.95
CA ARG A 8 8.40 13.75 -27.19
C ARG A 8 7.94 13.77 -25.72
N ARG A 9 7.96 14.92 -25.05
CA ARG A 9 7.56 15.04 -23.65
C ARG A 9 6.07 14.75 -23.43
N PRO A 10 5.11 15.40 -24.08
CA PRO A 10 3.70 15.08 -23.89
C PRO A 10 3.39 13.64 -24.32
N LEU A 11 4.03 13.13 -25.36
CA LEU A 11 3.84 11.76 -25.81
C LEU A 11 4.34 10.74 -24.79
N SER A 12 5.51 10.94 -24.18
CA SER A 12 6.02 10.04 -23.14
C SER A 12 5.19 10.07 -21.86
N LEU A 13 4.69 11.25 -21.46
CA LEU A 13 3.78 11.40 -20.33
C LEU A 13 2.44 10.68 -20.59
N LEU A 14 1.88 10.86 -21.79
CA LEU A 14 0.65 10.21 -22.20
C LEU A 14 0.82 8.68 -22.27
N LEU A 15 1.95 8.21 -22.82
CA LEU A 15 2.26 6.80 -22.92
C LEU A 15 2.41 6.17 -21.51
N SER A 16 3.18 6.81 -20.62
CA SER A 16 3.34 6.33 -19.22
C SER A 16 2.01 6.28 -18.49
N PHE A 17 1.18 7.30 -18.69
CA PHE A 17 -0.15 7.38 -18.12
C PHE A 17 -1.07 6.27 -18.62
N VAL A 18 -1.14 6.08 -19.94
CA VAL A 18 -1.92 5.01 -20.56
C VAL A 18 -1.44 3.65 -20.06
N THR A 19 -0.13 3.44 -19.99
CA THR A 19 0.45 2.19 -19.50
C THR A 19 0.03 1.89 -18.06
N ILE A 20 0.15 2.88 -17.15
CA ILE A 20 -0.26 2.71 -15.75
C ILE A 20 -1.78 2.44 -15.66
N SER A 21 -2.59 3.21 -16.39
CA SER A 21 -4.06 3.03 -16.40
C SER A 21 -4.46 1.65 -16.92
N VAL A 22 -3.80 1.17 -17.97
CA VAL A 22 -4.02 -0.18 -18.53
C VAL A 22 -3.64 -1.26 -17.52
N ILE A 23 -2.49 -1.13 -16.86
CA ILE A 23 -2.05 -2.07 -15.83
C ILE A 23 -3.06 -2.13 -14.68
N VAL A 24 -3.45 -0.96 -14.13
CA VAL A 24 -4.44 -0.88 -13.05
C VAL A 24 -5.78 -1.46 -13.47
N TYR A 25 -6.24 -1.18 -14.70
CA TYR A 25 -7.48 -1.73 -15.25
C TYR A 25 -7.43 -3.26 -15.34
N PHE A 26 -6.35 -3.84 -15.88
CA PHE A 26 -6.20 -5.28 -15.98
C PHE A 26 -6.16 -5.96 -14.61
N ILE A 27 -5.42 -5.39 -13.65
CA ILE A 27 -5.35 -5.92 -12.30
C ILE A 27 -6.73 -5.86 -11.62
N ALA A 28 -7.42 -4.72 -11.72
CA ALA A 28 -8.77 -4.57 -11.17
C ALA A 28 -9.74 -5.58 -11.81
N ARG A 29 -9.69 -5.76 -13.14
CA ARG A 29 -10.55 -6.70 -13.86
C ARG A 29 -10.29 -8.16 -13.49
N MET A 30 -9.04 -8.51 -13.13
CA MET A 30 -8.71 -9.86 -12.66
C MET A 30 -9.04 -10.06 -11.19
N ALA A 31 -8.65 -9.14 -10.33
CA ALA A 31 -8.76 -9.30 -8.88
C ALA A 31 -10.18 -9.09 -8.35
N LEU A 32 -10.90 -8.06 -8.82
CA LEU A 32 -12.23 -7.72 -8.29
C LEU A 32 -13.26 -8.85 -8.43
N PRO A 33 -13.43 -9.51 -9.60
CA PRO A 33 -14.40 -10.60 -9.72
C PRO A 33 -14.07 -11.78 -8.81
N GLN A 34 -12.79 -12.13 -8.68
CA GLN A 34 -12.36 -13.23 -7.82
C GLN A 34 -12.52 -12.90 -6.34
N LEU A 35 -12.22 -11.67 -5.93
CA LEU A 35 -12.48 -11.20 -4.57
C LEU A 35 -13.98 -11.25 -4.23
N ILE A 36 -14.84 -10.73 -5.11
CA ILE A 36 -16.29 -10.76 -4.94
C ILE A 36 -16.79 -12.20 -4.85
N HIS A 37 -16.29 -13.08 -5.72
CA HIS A 37 -16.65 -14.50 -5.71
C HIS A 37 -16.21 -15.19 -4.41
N SER A 38 -14.97 -15.02 -3.98
CA SER A 38 -14.45 -15.57 -2.72
C SER A 38 -15.23 -15.04 -1.50
N MET A 39 -15.51 -13.74 -1.47
CA MET A 39 -16.35 -13.17 -0.41
C MET A 39 -17.77 -13.74 -0.41
N SER A 40 -18.38 -13.96 -1.58
CA SER A 40 -19.71 -14.58 -1.66
C SER A 40 -19.73 -16.03 -1.15
N ILE A 41 -18.67 -16.79 -1.43
CA ILE A 41 -18.51 -18.17 -0.91
C ILE A 41 -18.36 -18.15 0.62
N ILE A 42 -17.54 -17.26 1.18
CA ILE A 42 -17.35 -17.15 2.63
C ILE A 42 -18.67 -16.79 3.32
N VAL A 43 -19.41 -15.82 2.78
CA VAL A 43 -20.73 -15.44 3.30
C VAL A 43 -21.70 -16.62 3.23
N ALA A 44 -21.72 -17.39 2.13
CA ALA A 44 -22.57 -18.55 1.96
C ALA A 44 -22.16 -19.73 2.86
N ALA A 45 -20.85 -19.96 3.03
CA ALA A 45 -20.29 -21.03 3.85
C ALA A 45 -20.20 -20.67 5.35
N SER A 46 -20.46 -19.43 5.72
CA SER A 46 -20.29 -18.94 7.10
C SER A 46 -21.04 -19.76 8.17
N PRO A 47 -22.27 -20.30 7.94
CA PRO A 47 -22.92 -21.15 8.92
C PRO A 47 -22.22 -22.49 9.12
N GLN A 48 -21.64 -23.04 8.06
CA GLN A 48 -20.95 -24.33 8.08
C GLN A 48 -19.54 -24.21 8.69
N LEU A 49 -18.81 -23.16 8.34
CA LEU A 49 -17.53 -22.82 8.97
C LEU A 49 -17.67 -22.64 10.49
N TYR A 50 -18.79 -22.10 10.93
CA TYR A 50 -19.10 -21.96 12.34
C TYR A 50 -19.27 -23.31 13.04
N THR A 51 -20.06 -24.24 12.46
CA THR A 51 -20.24 -25.59 13.04
C THR A 51 -18.95 -26.39 13.04
N ASP A 52 -18.16 -26.30 11.98
CA ASP A 52 -16.86 -26.97 11.86
C ASP A 52 -15.87 -26.42 12.90
N PHE A 53 -15.84 -25.10 13.07
CA PHE A 53 -15.01 -24.46 14.11
C PHE A 53 -15.42 -24.87 15.53
N GLN A 54 -16.71 -24.96 15.83
CA GLN A 54 -17.19 -25.45 17.13
C GLN A 54 -16.75 -26.90 17.38
N THR A 55 -16.87 -27.74 16.38
CA THR A 55 -16.46 -29.16 16.49
C THR A 55 -14.95 -29.28 16.69
N TRP A 56 -14.19 -28.49 15.98
CA TRP A 56 -12.73 -28.43 16.10
C TRP A 56 -12.29 -27.89 17.48
N MET A 57 -12.94 -26.85 17.99
CA MET A 57 -12.67 -26.29 19.31
C MET A 57 -13.02 -27.29 20.43
N GLN A 58 -14.13 -28.03 20.31
CA GLN A 58 -14.46 -29.09 21.24
C GLN A 58 -13.39 -30.17 21.27
N HIS A 59 -12.91 -30.60 20.13
CA HIS A 59 -11.85 -31.59 20.01
C HIS A 59 -10.51 -31.12 20.62
N ILE A 60 -10.15 -29.86 20.46
CA ILE A 60 -8.95 -29.26 21.08
C ILE A 60 -9.12 -29.18 22.59
N THR A 61 -10.30 -28.78 23.09
CA THR A 61 -10.56 -28.64 24.53
C THR A 61 -10.52 -30.02 25.25
N GLU A 62 -10.92 -31.07 24.56
CA GLU A 62 -10.81 -32.45 25.06
C GLU A 62 -9.38 -32.99 25.03
N THR A 63 -8.56 -32.55 24.06
CA THR A 63 -7.20 -33.06 23.84
C THR A 63 -6.13 -32.28 24.61
N ILE A 64 -6.36 -31.01 24.91
CA ILE A 64 -5.39 -30.11 25.57
C ILE A 64 -6.02 -29.53 26.86
N PRO A 65 -5.69 -30.04 28.07
CA PRO A 65 -6.25 -29.56 29.33
C PRO A 65 -6.00 -28.08 29.65
N MET A 66 -4.97 -27.47 29.05
CA MET A 66 -4.66 -26.02 29.18
C MET A 66 -5.61 -25.12 28.40
N ALA A 67 -6.36 -25.62 27.43
CA ALA A 67 -7.31 -24.83 26.62
C ALA A 67 -8.68 -24.64 27.33
N SER A 68 -8.86 -25.18 28.55
CA SER A 68 -10.08 -25.04 29.34
C SER A 68 -10.25 -23.68 30.03
N ASN A 69 -9.51 -22.64 29.59
CA ASN A 69 -9.66 -21.32 30.17
C ASN A 69 -11.01 -20.72 29.73
N GLN A 70 -11.95 -20.66 30.71
CA GLN A 70 -13.33 -20.19 30.50
C GLN A 70 -13.40 -18.87 29.73
N THR A 71 -12.42 -17.98 29.94
CA THR A 71 -12.35 -16.66 29.26
C THR A 71 -12.11 -16.79 27.76
N ILE A 72 -11.35 -17.81 27.33
CA ILE A 72 -11.10 -18.07 25.90
C ILE A 72 -12.32 -18.74 25.28
N ILE A 73 -12.94 -19.64 26.01
CA ILE A 73 -14.17 -20.32 25.59
C ILE A 73 -15.33 -19.33 25.49
N ASP A 74 -15.47 -18.38 26.41
CA ASP A 74 -16.51 -17.36 26.39
C ASP A 74 -16.26 -16.30 25.30
N ALA A 75 -15.01 -15.91 25.04
CA ALA A 75 -14.66 -15.01 23.95
C ALA A 75 -14.88 -15.64 22.57
N LEU A 76 -14.69 -16.95 22.46
CA LEU A 76 -14.93 -17.77 21.27
C LEU A 76 -16.32 -18.44 21.31
N SER A 77 -17.16 -18.12 22.32
CA SER A 77 -18.48 -18.71 22.49
C SER A 77 -19.36 -18.42 21.28
N GLY A 78 -20.13 -19.44 20.91
CA GLY A 78 -20.95 -19.47 19.72
C GLY A 78 -21.91 -18.29 19.54
N GLU A 79 -22.27 -17.63 20.62
CA GLU A 79 -23.18 -16.49 20.60
C GLU A 79 -22.50 -15.23 20.02
N ASN A 80 -21.24 -14.98 20.35
CA ASN A 80 -20.47 -13.88 19.82
C ASN A 80 -20.11 -14.10 18.33
N ILE A 81 -19.64 -15.30 17.99
CA ILE A 81 -19.31 -15.64 16.60
C ILE A 81 -20.58 -15.70 15.74
N ALA A 82 -21.68 -16.27 16.21
CA ALA A 82 -22.95 -16.28 15.49
C ALA A 82 -23.51 -14.85 15.27
N LYS A 83 -23.33 -13.95 16.24
CA LYS A 83 -23.66 -12.54 16.09
C LYS A 83 -22.81 -11.86 15.02
N TYR A 84 -21.50 -12.04 15.07
CA TYR A 84 -20.59 -11.53 14.05
C TYR A 84 -20.91 -12.14 12.67
N THR A 85 -21.13 -13.43 12.58
CA THR A 85 -21.44 -14.12 11.31
C THR A 85 -22.78 -13.67 10.71
N ARG A 86 -23.81 -13.48 11.55
CA ARG A 86 -25.09 -12.88 11.10
C ARG A 86 -24.93 -11.42 10.69
N GLU A 87 -24.18 -10.63 11.44
CA GLU A 87 -23.90 -9.24 11.07
C GLU A 87 -23.08 -9.15 9.78
N TRP A 88 -22.11 -10.03 9.60
CA TRP A 88 -21.34 -10.10 8.35
C TRP A 88 -22.17 -10.66 7.19
N GLY A 89 -23.01 -11.66 7.42
CA GLY A 89 -23.90 -12.21 6.41
C GLY A 89 -24.97 -11.22 5.93
N THR A 90 -25.56 -10.46 6.85
CA THR A 90 -26.59 -9.43 6.52
C THR A 90 -25.96 -8.14 5.99
N LYS A 91 -24.81 -7.73 6.51
CA LYS A 91 -24.09 -6.52 6.08
C LYS A 91 -23.13 -6.79 4.91
N GLY A 92 -22.70 -8.04 4.69
CA GLY A 92 -21.73 -8.41 3.65
C GLY A 92 -22.19 -8.00 2.25
N GLY A 93 -23.46 -8.25 1.91
CA GLY A 93 -24.04 -7.77 0.65
C GLY A 93 -24.02 -6.23 0.53
N THR A 94 -24.32 -5.54 1.61
CA THR A 94 -24.29 -4.05 1.66
C THR A 94 -22.85 -3.54 1.56
N TYR A 95 -21.88 -4.21 2.18
CA TYR A 95 -20.46 -3.85 2.05
C TYR A 95 -19.95 -4.06 0.62
N ILE A 96 -20.36 -5.15 -0.07
CA ILE A 96 -19.99 -5.38 -1.47
C ILE A 96 -20.58 -4.29 -2.38
N VAL A 97 -21.84 -3.94 -2.22
CA VAL A 97 -22.50 -2.87 -3.00
C VAL A 97 -21.85 -1.51 -2.71
N ASN A 98 -21.57 -1.21 -1.45
CA ASN A 98 -20.88 0.02 -1.07
C ASN A 98 -19.42 0.04 -1.58
N ALA A 99 -18.72 -1.07 -1.55
CA ALA A 99 -17.37 -1.19 -2.12
C ALA A 99 -17.39 -0.94 -3.64
N MET A 100 -18.37 -1.49 -4.36
CA MET A 100 -18.54 -1.21 -5.80
C MET A 100 -18.84 0.27 -6.07
N GLY A 101 -19.74 0.89 -5.30
CA GLY A 101 -20.03 2.33 -5.38
C GLY A 101 -18.79 3.19 -5.06
N THR A 102 -18.01 2.77 -4.07
CA THR A 102 -16.73 3.41 -3.69
C THR A 102 -15.70 3.29 -4.81
N VAL A 103 -15.53 2.11 -5.41
CA VAL A 103 -14.62 1.90 -6.54
C VAL A 103 -15.01 2.77 -7.74
N LEU A 104 -16.31 2.89 -8.04
CA LEU A 104 -16.80 3.77 -9.12
C LEU A 104 -16.49 5.23 -8.83
N SER A 105 -16.76 5.70 -7.61
CA SER A 105 -16.45 7.08 -7.17
C SER A 105 -14.94 7.35 -7.20
N TRP A 106 -14.13 6.39 -6.78
CA TRP A 106 -12.67 6.48 -6.85
C TRP A 106 -12.18 6.55 -8.28
N THR A 107 -12.78 5.79 -9.20
CA THR A 107 -12.42 5.80 -10.62
C THR A 107 -12.65 7.18 -11.23
N LEU A 108 -13.76 7.83 -10.91
CA LEU A 108 -14.05 9.20 -11.39
C LEU A 108 -13.10 10.23 -10.78
N ASN A 109 -12.85 10.17 -9.47
CA ASN A 109 -11.94 11.09 -8.78
C ASN A 109 -10.48 10.91 -9.23
N ILE A 110 -10.04 9.68 -9.41
CA ILE A 110 -8.73 9.36 -9.97
C ILE A 110 -8.64 9.87 -11.41
N GLY A 111 -9.68 9.66 -12.23
CA GLY A 111 -9.70 10.16 -13.61
C GLY A 111 -9.54 11.67 -13.70
N LEU A 112 -10.29 12.43 -12.90
CA LEU A 112 -10.17 13.89 -12.83
C LEU A 112 -8.81 14.33 -12.29
N GLY A 113 -8.33 13.68 -11.22
CA GLY A 113 -7.00 13.95 -10.65
C GLY A 113 -5.88 13.69 -11.64
N LEU A 114 -6.01 12.65 -12.45
CA LEU A 114 -5.05 12.31 -13.49
C LEU A 114 -5.04 13.31 -14.64
N ILE A 115 -6.22 13.77 -15.09
CA ILE A 115 -6.32 14.83 -16.08
C ILE A 115 -5.61 16.09 -15.56
N PHE A 116 -5.90 16.48 -14.30
CA PHE A 116 -5.25 17.63 -13.67
C PHE A 116 -3.73 17.45 -13.56
N ALA A 117 -3.26 16.27 -13.16
CA ALA A 117 -1.83 15.95 -13.09
C ALA A 117 -1.14 16.06 -14.44
N VAL A 118 -1.78 15.59 -15.52
CA VAL A 118 -1.25 15.75 -16.89
C VAL A 118 -1.14 17.23 -17.26
N TYR A 119 -2.16 18.04 -16.99
CA TYR A 119 -2.08 19.49 -17.24
C TYR A 119 -0.96 20.15 -16.43
N MET A 120 -0.82 19.83 -15.15
CA MET A 120 0.28 20.35 -14.33
C MET A 120 1.66 19.93 -14.85
N LEU A 121 1.79 18.69 -15.31
CA LEU A 121 3.06 18.19 -15.87
C LEU A 121 3.41 18.82 -17.22
N LEU A 122 2.42 19.09 -18.06
CA LEU A 122 2.62 19.78 -19.33
C LEU A 122 3.11 21.22 -19.12
N ASP A 123 2.52 21.92 -18.15
CA ASP A 123 2.82 23.32 -17.84
C ASP A 123 3.83 23.52 -16.69
N LYS A 124 4.48 22.44 -16.21
CA LYS A 124 5.36 22.50 -15.03
C LYS A 124 6.44 23.57 -15.07
N GLU A 125 7.05 23.80 -16.25
CA GLU A 125 8.11 24.81 -16.43
C GLU A 125 7.54 26.22 -16.29
N ARG A 126 6.37 26.45 -16.87
CA ARG A 126 5.66 27.74 -16.77
C ARG A 126 5.22 28.02 -15.35
N LEU A 127 4.63 27.03 -14.69
CA LEU A 127 4.22 27.12 -13.28
C LEU A 127 5.41 27.37 -12.35
N MET A 128 6.52 26.68 -12.56
CA MET A 128 7.74 26.88 -11.79
C MET A 128 8.34 28.27 -11.99
N LEU A 129 8.33 28.79 -13.22
CA LEU A 129 8.79 30.15 -13.52
C LEU A 129 7.87 31.20 -12.89
N GLN A 130 6.56 31.02 -12.94
CA GLN A 130 5.58 31.88 -12.28
C GLN A 130 5.79 31.90 -10.76
N GLY A 131 5.91 30.71 -10.13
CA GLY A 131 6.20 30.60 -8.69
C GLY A 131 7.50 31.31 -8.30
N LYS A 132 8.57 31.14 -9.07
CA LYS A 132 9.84 31.84 -8.85
C LYS A 132 9.72 33.36 -9.03
N ARG A 133 8.93 33.83 -10.00
CA ARG A 133 8.69 35.27 -10.17
C ARG A 133 7.94 35.88 -8.99
N ILE A 134 6.88 35.19 -8.53
CA ILE A 134 6.13 35.62 -7.35
C ILE A 134 7.06 35.67 -6.13
N LEU A 135 7.82 34.61 -5.91
CA LEU A 135 8.73 34.53 -4.77
C LEU A 135 9.78 35.67 -4.80
N LYS A 136 10.38 35.94 -5.96
CA LYS A 136 11.34 37.05 -6.13
C LYS A 136 10.71 38.43 -5.98
N ALA A 137 9.41 38.59 -6.23
CA ALA A 137 8.74 39.87 -6.08
C ALA A 137 8.45 40.24 -4.61
N TYR A 138 8.25 39.23 -3.76
CA TYR A 138 7.80 39.44 -2.38
C TYR A 138 8.79 38.97 -1.31
N ALA A 139 9.85 38.22 -1.67
CA ALA A 139 10.82 37.68 -0.73
C ALA A 139 12.25 38.11 -1.07
N SER A 140 13.13 38.15 -0.04
CA SER A 140 14.55 38.38 -0.24
C SER A 140 15.22 37.23 -0.99
N ASP A 141 16.35 37.51 -1.65
CA ASP A 141 17.12 36.51 -2.39
C ASP A 141 17.53 35.32 -1.51
N GLU A 142 17.76 35.54 -0.23
CA GLU A 142 18.06 34.48 0.74
C GLU A 142 16.87 33.53 0.93
N TRP A 143 15.68 34.06 1.08
CA TRP A 143 14.44 33.26 1.14
C TRP A 143 14.16 32.51 -0.16
N VAL A 144 14.38 33.13 -1.30
CA VAL A 144 14.24 32.51 -2.62
C VAL A 144 15.16 31.28 -2.75
N ASN A 145 16.42 31.41 -2.30
CA ASN A 145 17.39 30.32 -2.31
C ASN A 145 17.00 29.19 -1.35
N ARG A 146 16.55 29.54 -0.13
CA ARG A 146 16.09 28.57 0.86
C ARG A 146 14.88 27.78 0.41
N VAL A 147 13.85 28.44 -0.12
CA VAL A 147 12.65 27.78 -0.66
C VAL A 147 13.01 26.91 -1.88
N SER A 148 13.89 27.38 -2.75
CA SER A 148 14.35 26.62 -3.91
C SER A 148 15.11 25.33 -3.48
N TYR A 149 15.91 25.43 -2.42
CA TYR A 149 16.60 24.28 -1.84
C TYR A 149 15.62 23.26 -1.26
N VAL A 150 14.71 23.71 -0.38
CA VAL A 150 13.67 22.86 0.24
C VAL A 150 12.84 22.16 -0.84
N THR A 151 12.39 22.90 -1.86
CA THR A 151 11.59 22.34 -2.96
C THR A 151 12.38 21.26 -3.72
N ARG A 152 13.67 21.47 -3.97
CA ARG A 152 14.53 20.48 -4.63
C ARG A 152 14.65 19.22 -3.80
N VAL A 153 14.92 19.33 -2.50
CA VAL A 153 15.02 18.20 -1.58
C VAL A 153 13.69 17.44 -1.51
N ALA A 154 12.56 18.16 -1.40
CA ALA A 154 11.24 17.56 -1.37
C ALA A 154 10.96 16.77 -2.66
N VAL A 155 11.10 17.39 -3.84
CA VAL A 155 10.84 16.73 -5.12
C VAL A 155 11.70 15.47 -5.27
N GLN A 156 12.97 15.54 -4.91
CA GLN A 156 13.88 14.39 -5.01
C GLN A 156 13.48 13.28 -4.04
N THR A 157 13.14 13.61 -2.79
CA THR A 157 12.73 12.63 -1.77
C THR A 157 11.41 11.96 -2.16
N PHE A 158 10.42 12.73 -2.60
CA PHE A 158 9.15 12.19 -3.09
C PHE A 158 9.34 11.29 -4.31
N SER A 159 10.11 11.74 -5.31
CA SER A 159 10.38 10.95 -6.52
C SER A 159 11.07 9.62 -6.17
N ASN A 160 12.11 9.67 -5.35
CA ASN A 160 12.85 8.48 -4.95
C ASN A 160 11.96 7.50 -4.15
N PHE A 161 11.14 8.02 -3.24
CA PHE A 161 10.21 7.21 -2.46
C PHE A 161 9.19 6.50 -3.36
N PHE A 162 8.47 7.24 -4.22
CA PHE A 162 7.44 6.62 -5.06
C PHE A 162 8.01 5.64 -6.07
N VAL A 163 9.16 5.95 -6.67
CA VAL A 163 9.85 5.01 -7.58
C VAL A 163 10.29 3.76 -6.82
N GLY A 164 10.90 3.93 -5.66
CA GLY A 164 11.31 2.80 -4.81
C GLY A 164 10.12 1.94 -4.40
N GLN A 165 9.05 2.56 -3.89
CA GLN A 165 7.85 1.85 -3.44
C GLN A 165 7.16 1.08 -4.59
N PHE A 166 7.13 1.68 -5.80
CA PHE A 166 6.57 1.01 -6.97
C PHE A 166 7.41 -0.20 -7.39
N ILE A 167 8.73 -0.08 -7.40
CA ILE A 167 9.62 -1.19 -7.73
C ILE A 167 9.51 -2.30 -6.68
N ASP A 168 9.48 -1.94 -5.40
CA ASP A 168 9.34 -2.87 -4.30
C ASP A 168 8.03 -3.66 -4.37
N ALA A 169 6.91 -2.97 -4.56
CA ALA A 169 5.60 -3.57 -4.73
C ALA A 169 5.55 -4.54 -5.93
N LEU A 170 6.20 -4.18 -7.05
CA LEU A 170 6.30 -5.04 -8.23
C LEU A 170 7.13 -6.29 -7.93
N VAL A 171 8.29 -6.13 -7.30
CA VAL A 171 9.18 -7.24 -6.95
C VAL A 171 8.47 -8.20 -5.99
N LEU A 172 7.82 -7.67 -4.96
CA LEU A 172 7.06 -8.46 -3.99
C LEU A 172 5.91 -9.24 -4.67
N GLY A 173 5.11 -8.56 -5.50
CA GLY A 173 4.04 -9.20 -6.25
C GLY A 173 4.54 -10.33 -7.17
N VAL A 174 5.63 -10.09 -7.90
CA VAL A 174 6.25 -11.12 -8.77
C VAL A 174 6.81 -12.27 -7.95
N MET A 175 7.50 -12.00 -6.85
CA MET A 175 8.04 -13.01 -5.95
C MET A 175 6.94 -13.93 -5.40
N VAL A 176 5.87 -13.33 -4.87
CA VAL A 176 4.71 -14.08 -4.36
C VAL A 176 4.08 -14.89 -5.49
N GLY A 177 3.84 -14.28 -6.65
CA GLY A 177 3.23 -14.96 -7.80
C GLY A 177 4.01 -16.17 -8.28
N ILE A 178 5.33 -16.05 -8.45
CA ILE A 178 6.20 -17.14 -8.87
C ILE A 178 6.19 -18.26 -7.81
N THR A 179 6.30 -17.90 -6.53
CA THR A 179 6.34 -18.89 -5.46
C THR A 179 5.02 -19.65 -5.35
N LEU A 180 3.88 -18.96 -5.35
CA LEU A 180 2.58 -19.62 -5.29
C LEU A 180 2.32 -20.50 -6.53
N TRP A 181 2.76 -20.05 -7.70
CA TRP A 181 2.67 -20.85 -8.93
C TRP A 181 3.52 -22.12 -8.84
N LEU A 182 4.73 -22.06 -8.32
CA LEU A 182 5.60 -23.23 -8.11
C LEU A 182 5.00 -24.24 -7.14
N PHE A 183 4.27 -23.79 -6.13
CA PHE A 183 3.58 -24.65 -5.16
C PHE A 183 2.19 -25.11 -5.64
N ASN A 184 1.79 -24.77 -6.89
CA ASN A 184 0.48 -25.06 -7.46
C ASN A 184 -0.70 -24.56 -6.59
N ILE A 185 -0.53 -23.44 -5.89
CA ILE A 185 -1.57 -22.82 -5.07
C ILE A 185 -2.55 -22.10 -6.00
N GLU A 186 -3.86 -22.34 -5.79
CA GLU A 186 -4.89 -21.66 -6.55
C GLU A 186 -4.85 -20.14 -6.37
N TYR A 187 -5.41 -19.40 -7.31
CA TYR A 187 -5.43 -17.93 -7.31
C TYR A 187 -4.05 -17.26 -7.27
N ALA A 188 -2.94 -17.97 -7.53
CA ALA A 188 -1.58 -17.44 -7.46
C ALA A 188 -1.43 -16.07 -8.15
N THR A 189 -1.91 -15.95 -9.39
CA THR A 189 -1.84 -14.69 -10.16
C THR A 189 -2.65 -13.57 -9.52
N THR A 190 -3.85 -13.87 -9.03
CA THR A 190 -4.71 -12.88 -8.39
C THR A 190 -4.14 -12.40 -7.08
N ILE A 191 -3.66 -13.32 -6.25
CA ILE A 191 -3.00 -13.00 -4.98
C ILE A 191 -1.75 -12.17 -5.23
N ALA A 192 -0.94 -12.53 -6.22
CA ALA A 192 0.24 -11.76 -6.61
C ALA A 192 -0.11 -10.32 -7.01
N CYS A 193 -1.17 -10.15 -7.80
CA CYS A 193 -1.66 -8.82 -8.19
C CYS A 193 -2.18 -8.02 -6.98
N VAL A 194 -2.91 -8.66 -6.08
CA VAL A 194 -3.43 -8.02 -4.85
C VAL A 194 -2.27 -7.59 -3.96
N ILE A 195 -1.29 -8.47 -3.71
CA ILE A 195 -0.08 -8.16 -2.94
C ILE A 195 0.71 -7.03 -3.59
N GLY A 196 0.91 -7.07 -4.91
CA GLY A 196 1.59 -5.99 -5.62
C GLY A 196 0.87 -4.64 -5.53
N LEU A 197 -0.46 -4.61 -5.60
CA LEU A 197 -1.23 -3.38 -5.44
C LEU A 197 -1.23 -2.86 -4.00
N THR A 198 -1.51 -3.74 -3.05
CA THR A 198 -1.54 -3.35 -1.63
C THR A 198 -0.14 -3.00 -1.13
N GLY A 199 0.91 -3.63 -1.67
CA GLY A 199 2.32 -3.34 -1.42
C GLY A 199 2.73 -1.90 -1.72
N LEU A 200 1.95 -1.15 -2.49
CA LEU A 200 2.15 0.30 -2.62
C LEU A 200 1.94 1.04 -1.30
N ILE A 201 1.20 0.49 -0.34
CA ILE A 201 0.98 1.08 0.99
C ILE A 201 2.12 0.62 1.91
N PRO A 202 3.02 1.53 2.32
CA PRO A 202 4.16 1.16 3.14
C PRO A 202 3.75 0.46 4.43
N LEU A 203 4.47 -0.57 4.83
CA LEU A 203 4.28 -1.38 6.04
C LEU A 203 2.97 -2.17 6.10
N LEU A 204 1.84 -1.60 5.68
CA LEU A 204 0.52 -2.23 5.81
C LEU A 204 0.14 -3.08 4.60
N GLY A 205 0.73 -2.80 3.44
CA GLY A 205 0.31 -3.39 2.17
C GLY A 205 0.37 -4.91 2.15
N ILE A 206 1.45 -5.48 2.63
CA ILE A 206 1.63 -6.94 2.66
C ILE A 206 0.64 -7.63 3.60
N TYR A 207 0.31 -7.02 4.74
CA TYR A 207 -0.67 -7.58 5.69
C TYR A 207 -2.08 -7.52 5.11
N VAL A 208 -2.46 -6.40 4.49
CA VAL A 208 -3.77 -6.25 3.83
C VAL A 208 -3.90 -7.26 2.69
N GLY A 209 -2.92 -7.32 1.79
CA GLY A 209 -2.91 -8.29 0.70
C GLY A 209 -2.82 -9.73 1.18
N GLY A 210 -2.06 -9.96 2.26
CA GLY A 210 -1.92 -11.26 2.90
C GLY A 210 -3.24 -11.79 3.47
N ILE A 211 -3.97 -10.96 4.19
CA ILE A 211 -5.30 -11.31 4.72
C ILE A 211 -6.26 -11.61 3.57
N ILE A 212 -6.30 -10.77 2.54
CA ILE A 212 -7.16 -10.99 1.37
C ILE A 212 -6.83 -12.32 0.70
N GLY A 213 -5.56 -12.61 0.45
CA GLY A 213 -5.13 -13.87 -0.16
C GLY A 213 -5.45 -15.09 0.71
N ALA A 214 -5.23 -15.01 2.04
CA ALA A 214 -5.58 -16.07 2.96
C ALA A 214 -7.08 -16.36 2.97
N VAL A 215 -7.90 -15.32 3.00
CA VAL A 215 -9.36 -15.42 2.92
C VAL A 215 -9.81 -16.07 1.61
N MET A 216 -9.19 -15.71 0.49
CA MET A 216 -9.46 -16.37 -0.80
C MET A 216 -9.14 -17.86 -0.77
N LEU A 217 -7.98 -18.23 -0.25
CA LEU A 217 -7.54 -19.62 -0.19
C LEU A 217 -8.33 -20.47 0.81
N LEU A 218 -8.83 -19.89 1.90
CA LEU A 218 -9.73 -20.56 2.81
C LEU A 218 -11.01 -21.07 2.14
N THR A 219 -11.43 -20.46 1.04
CA THR A 219 -12.60 -20.94 0.26
C THR A 219 -12.30 -22.18 -0.58
N VAL A 220 -11.04 -22.52 -0.76
CA VAL A 220 -10.57 -23.69 -1.52
C VAL A 220 -10.10 -24.78 -0.55
N SER A 221 -9.11 -24.45 0.26
CA SER A 221 -8.48 -25.40 1.18
C SER A 221 -7.87 -24.64 2.38
N PRO A 222 -8.25 -25.00 3.62
CA PRO A 222 -7.59 -24.46 4.80
C PRO A 222 -6.09 -24.75 4.85
N MET A 223 -5.66 -25.88 4.27
CA MET A 223 -4.24 -26.24 4.21
C MET A 223 -3.48 -25.33 3.26
N ASP A 224 -4.04 -24.99 2.10
CA ASP A 224 -3.42 -24.06 1.14
C ASP A 224 -3.34 -22.65 1.72
N ALA A 225 -4.35 -22.22 2.47
CA ALA A 225 -4.31 -20.96 3.20
C ALA A 225 -3.18 -20.92 4.24
N LEU A 226 -2.99 -22.02 5.00
CA LEU A 226 -1.91 -22.13 5.98
C LEU A 226 -0.53 -22.10 5.31
N ILE A 227 -0.36 -22.90 4.25
CA ILE A 227 0.89 -22.93 3.47
C ILE A 227 1.19 -21.54 2.89
N TYR A 228 0.18 -20.86 2.37
CA TYR A 228 0.31 -19.50 1.85
C TYR A 228 0.80 -18.50 2.90
N VAL A 229 0.22 -18.52 4.11
CA VAL A 229 0.63 -17.62 5.19
C VAL A 229 2.10 -17.84 5.56
N ILE A 230 2.54 -19.11 5.62
CA ILE A 230 3.95 -19.45 5.88
C ILE A 230 4.85 -18.94 4.75
N ILE A 231 4.47 -19.19 3.50
CA ILE A 231 5.22 -18.71 2.32
C ILE A 231 5.30 -17.18 2.35
N LEU A 232 4.17 -16.50 2.58
CA LEU A 232 4.11 -15.05 2.59
C LEU A 232 5.03 -14.46 3.67
N GLU A 233 5.02 -15.03 4.88
CA GLU A 233 5.90 -14.58 5.96
C GLU A 233 7.38 -14.77 5.62
N VAL A 234 7.76 -15.91 5.05
CA VAL A 234 9.14 -16.14 4.59
C VAL A 234 9.55 -15.14 3.51
N LEU A 235 8.68 -14.90 2.53
CA LEU A 235 8.95 -13.94 1.46
C LEU A 235 9.03 -12.51 2.00
N HIS A 236 8.16 -12.16 2.96
CA HIS A 236 8.22 -10.86 3.64
C HIS A 236 9.53 -10.68 4.41
N GLN A 237 10.02 -11.71 5.11
CA GLN A 237 11.32 -11.64 5.78
C GLN A 237 12.48 -11.44 4.79
N ILE A 238 12.43 -12.09 3.63
CA ILE A 238 13.41 -11.89 2.56
C ILE A 238 13.33 -10.47 2.00
N GLU A 239 12.11 -10.00 1.70
CA GLU A 239 11.85 -8.66 1.18
C GLU A 239 12.35 -7.59 2.17
N SER A 240 11.89 -7.63 3.42
CA SER A 240 12.17 -6.60 4.43
C SER A 240 13.65 -6.53 4.84
N ASN A 241 14.37 -7.65 4.84
CA ASN A 241 15.77 -7.68 5.26
C ASN A 241 16.76 -7.47 4.10
N PHE A 242 16.45 -7.89 2.88
CA PHE A 242 17.39 -7.87 1.76
C PHE A 242 16.98 -6.96 0.60
N ILE A 243 15.69 -6.88 0.28
CA ILE A 243 15.19 -6.19 -0.92
C ILE A 243 14.83 -4.75 -0.59
N TYR A 244 13.96 -4.55 0.39
CA TYR A 244 13.49 -3.24 0.80
C TYR A 244 14.60 -2.24 1.14
N PRO A 245 15.66 -2.60 1.92
CA PRO A 245 16.76 -1.69 2.21
C PRO A 245 17.51 -1.22 0.97
N LYS A 246 17.62 -2.07 -0.05
CA LYS A 246 18.31 -1.74 -1.30
C LYS A 246 17.49 -0.86 -2.22
N ILE A 247 16.18 -1.06 -2.26
CA ILE A 247 15.27 -0.36 -3.19
C ILE A 247 14.79 0.96 -2.58
N VAL A 248 14.26 0.92 -1.37
CA VAL A 248 13.60 2.05 -0.71
C VAL A 248 14.50 2.66 0.37
N GLY A 249 15.13 1.84 1.22
CA GLY A 249 15.84 2.29 2.42
C GLY A 249 16.93 3.32 2.16
N ASN A 250 17.81 3.09 1.16
CA ASN A 250 18.86 4.03 0.78
C ASN A 250 18.35 5.29 0.08
N SER A 251 17.14 5.24 -0.48
CA SER A 251 16.56 6.33 -1.27
C SER A 251 15.89 7.39 -0.42
N VAL A 252 15.38 7.01 0.76
CA VAL A 252 14.61 7.88 1.67
C VAL A 252 15.45 8.34 2.86
N GLY A 253 16.36 7.50 3.36
CA GLY A 253 17.27 7.81 4.47
C GLY A 253 16.55 8.07 5.80
N LEU A 254 15.33 7.54 5.97
CA LEU A 254 14.51 7.74 7.16
C LEU A 254 14.57 6.49 8.06
N PRO A 255 14.91 6.60 9.36
CA PRO A 255 14.84 5.47 10.29
C PRO A 255 13.44 4.88 10.37
N GLY A 256 13.32 3.54 10.49
CA GLY A 256 12.05 2.80 10.45
C GLY A 256 10.99 3.31 11.43
N LEU A 257 11.40 3.76 12.63
CA LEU A 257 10.49 4.37 13.61
C LEU A 257 9.73 5.57 13.05
N TRP A 258 10.42 6.43 12.30
CA TRP A 258 9.80 7.61 11.69
C TRP A 258 8.90 7.26 10.51
N VAL A 259 9.25 6.19 9.78
CA VAL A 259 8.37 5.63 8.73
C VAL A 259 7.07 5.15 9.36
N PHE A 260 7.16 4.38 10.46
CA PHE A 260 6.00 3.89 11.20
C PHE A 260 5.12 5.04 11.73
N ALA A 261 5.73 6.04 12.35
CA ALA A 261 5.02 7.22 12.83
C ALA A 261 4.33 7.98 11.69
N ALA A 262 5.02 8.17 10.56
CA ALA A 262 4.47 8.84 9.38
C ALA A 262 3.25 8.10 8.80
N VAL A 263 3.30 6.76 8.77
CA VAL A 263 2.17 5.93 8.30
C VAL A 263 0.98 6.04 9.24
N ILE A 264 1.18 5.96 10.57
CA ILE A 264 0.07 6.07 11.54
C ILE A 264 -0.56 7.46 11.49
N VAL A 265 0.25 8.51 11.61
CA VAL A 265 -0.25 9.90 11.61
C VAL A 265 -0.88 10.25 10.26
N GLY A 266 -0.20 9.93 9.16
CA GLY A 266 -0.73 10.14 7.82
C GLY A 266 -2.03 9.40 7.60
N GLY A 267 -2.09 8.13 8.02
CA GLY A 267 -3.27 7.29 7.92
C GLY A 267 -4.47 7.83 8.71
N SER A 268 -4.24 8.35 9.91
CA SER A 268 -5.31 8.94 10.73
C SER A 268 -5.86 10.26 10.15
N LEU A 269 -5.03 11.04 9.45
CA LEU A 269 -5.42 12.32 8.87
C LEU A 269 -6.13 12.19 7.52
N MET A 270 -5.61 11.36 6.62
CA MET A 270 -6.07 11.29 5.23
C MET A 270 -6.22 9.84 4.70
N GLY A 271 -6.29 8.86 5.58
CA GLY A 271 -6.39 7.45 5.19
C GLY A 271 -5.17 6.98 4.36
N VAL A 272 -5.42 6.15 3.35
CA VAL A 272 -4.35 5.58 2.49
C VAL A 272 -3.51 6.66 1.81
N THR A 273 -4.13 7.75 1.36
CA THR A 273 -3.42 8.88 0.74
C THR A 273 -2.45 9.52 1.73
N GLY A 274 -2.86 9.67 2.98
CA GLY A 274 -2.00 10.21 4.04
C GLY A 274 -0.83 9.29 4.38
N MET A 275 -1.02 7.96 4.35
CA MET A 275 0.08 7.00 4.53
C MET A 275 1.13 7.15 3.43
N LEU A 276 0.70 7.27 2.17
CA LEU A 276 1.58 7.41 1.01
C LEU A 276 2.35 8.73 0.99
N ILE A 277 1.69 9.84 1.35
CA ILE A 277 2.31 11.18 1.34
C ILE A 277 3.10 11.42 2.61
N GLY A 278 2.67 10.88 3.74
CA GLY A 278 3.26 11.09 5.07
C GLY A 278 4.73 10.67 5.13
N VAL A 279 5.05 9.52 4.58
CA VAL A 279 6.44 9.00 4.62
C VAL A 279 7.42 9.93 3.90
N PRO A 280 7.25 10.31 2.63
CA PRO A 280 8.18 11.22 1.97
C PRO A 280 8.14 12.65 2.53
N LEU A 281 7.03 13.07 3.13
CA LEU A 281 6.93 14.35 3.82
C LEU A 281 7.83 14.37 5.07
N VAL A 282 7.68 13.38 5.94
CA VAL A 282 8.52 13.24 7.16
C VAL A 282 9.99 13.04 6.78
N ALA A 283 10.27 12.26 5.73
CA ALA A 283 11.63 12.09 5.23
C ALA A 283 12.26 13.40 4.73
N THR A 284 11.48 14.23 4.06
CA THR A 284 11.93 15.55 3.62
C THR A 284 12.26 16.44 4.83
N CYS A 285 11.37 16.51 5.82
CA CYS A 285 11.60 17.27 7.04
C CYS A 285 12.83 16.75 7.80
N TYR A 286 12.95 15.45 7.97
CA TYR A 286 14.09 14.80 8.63
C TYR A 286 15.42 15.16 7.93
N LYS A 287 15.48 15.02 6.62
CA LYS A 287 16.66 15.34 5.83
C LYS A 287 17.08 16.81 5.94
N LEU A 288 16.10 17.72 5.91
CA LEU A 288 16.37 19.15 6.06
C LEU A 288 16.90 19.49 7.45
N ILE A 289 16.32 18.91 8.50
CA ILE A 289 16.75 19.11 9.88
C ILE A 289 18.17 18.55 10.08
N MET A 290 18.45 17.33 9.63
CA MET A 290 19.77 16.72 9.77
C MET A 290 20.85 17.50 9.02
N THR A 291 20.55 18.00 7.81
CA THR A 291 21.50 18.84 7.08
C THR A 291 21.82 20.15 7.80
N ASP A 292 20.82 20.78 8.47
CA ASP A 292 21.05 21.99 9.28
C ASP A 292 21.87 21.69 10.54
N VAL A 293 21.56 20.58 11.21
CA VAL A 293 22.29 20.11 12.41
C VAL A 293 23.75 19.85 12.08
N ASP A 294 24.00 19.07 11.04
CA ASP A 294 25.36 18.70 10.60
C ASP A 294 26.17 19.97 10.24
N GLY A 295 25.55 20.93 9.55
CA GLY A 295 26.17 22.20 9.22
C GLY A 295 26.54 23.04 10.45
N ARG A 296 25.70 23.05 11.49
CA ARG A 296 25.97 23.75 12.75
C ARG A 296 27.07 23.08 13.59
N LEU A 297 27.06 21.75 13.64
CA LEU A 297 28.09 20.99 14.36
C LEU A 297 29.46 21.18 13.70
N ALA A 298 29.55 21.09 12.38
CA ALA A 298 30.78 21.33 11.65
C ALA A 298 31.34 22.75 11.85
N SER A 299 30.46 23.75 12.00
CA SER A 299 30.87 25.13 12.29
C SER A 299 31.36 25.35 13.72
N ASN A 300 30.88 24.52 14.68
CA ASN A 300 31.29 24.58 16.08
C ASN A 300 32.56 23.78 16.37
N GLU A 301 32.84 22.71 15.59
CA GLU A 301 34.09 21.92 15.72
C GLU A 301 35.29 22.57 15.00
N GLY A 302 35.04 23.57 14.16
CA GLY A 302 36.09 24.34 13.45
C GLY A 302 36.60 25.58 14.22
N LEU A 303 36.16 25.80 15.48
CA LEU A 303 36.65 26.78 16.43
C LEU A 303 37.49 26.09 17.48
#